data_dec82cdc728afa41b9520be7d490d700
#
_entry.id   dec82cdc728afa41b9520be7d490d700
#
_cell.length_a   1.000
_cell.length_b   1.000
_cell.length_c   1.000
_cell.angle_alpha   90.00
_cell.angle_beta   90.00
_cell.angle_gamma   90.00
#
_symmetry.space_group_name_H-M   'P 1'
#
loop_
_entity.id
_entity.type
_entity.pdbx_description
1 polymer ?
#
loop_
_entity_poly.entity_id
_entity_poly.type
_entity_poly.pdbx_seq_one_letter_code
_entity_poly.pdbx_strand_id
1 'polypeptide(L)'
;LRLRALICGTPTVLIRGGKLQQDAMRKNRFTIDELMEELREQGVTRIEDVKYAVLENSGQLTVFPWTAQQPPTAEQLGLGLEDDVTLPMVIINDGRVIHRNLTACGRDENWLRKQLSREKASSPREIFLLTLDEQGQVFCVRKERES
;
A
#
# COMPACT_ATOMS: atom_id res chain seq x y z
N LEU A 1 12.13 -13.45 -9.82
CA LEU A 1 13.17 -13.35 -8.77
C LEU A 1 14.35 -12.60 -9.38
N ARG A 2 14.53 -11.33 -8.98
CA ARG A 2 15.60 -10.48 -9.49
C ARG A 2 16.91 -10.88 -8.77
N LEU A 3 17.77 -11.61 -9.46
CA LEU A 3 19.09 -12.04 -8.95
C LEU A 3 20.08 -10.87 -8.71
N ARG A 4 19.65 -9.61 -8.86
CA ARG A 4 20.50 -8.41 -8.74
C ARG A 4 20.87 -8.04 -7.30
N ALA A 5 20.08 -8.45 -6.31
CA ALA A 5 20.32 -8.13 -4.91
C ALA A 5 21.57 -8.78 -4.30
N LEU A 6 22.17 -9.75 -4.97
CA LEU A 6 23.28 -10.54 -4.41
C LEU A 6 24.70 -9.97 -4.68
N ILE A 7 24.84 -8.91 -5.49
CA ILE A 7 26.16 -8.47 -5.98
C ILE A 7 26.58 -7.08 -5.49
N CYS A 8 25.68 -6.24 -4.97
CA CYS A 8 26.02 -4.88 -4.54
C CYS A 8 25.67 -4.65 -3.07
N GLY A 9 26.68 -4.63 -2.20
CA GLY A 9 26.54 -4.39 -0.78
C GLY A 9 26.23 -2.95 -0.35
N THR A 10 26.00 -2.00 -1.28
CA THR A 10 25.70 -0.60 -0.97
C THR A 10 24.67 -0.01 -1.92
N PRO A 11 23.71 0.80 -1.40
CA PRO A 11 22.75 1.51 -2.24
C PRO A 11 23.46 2.41 -3.26
N THR A 12 22.90 2.47 -4.48
CA THR A 12 23.50 3.23 -5.58
C THR A 12 22.56 4.31 -6.08
N VAL A 13 23.03 5.56 -6.14
CA VAL A 13 22.24 6.68 -6.65
C VAL A 13 22.22 6.62 -8.19
N LEU A 14 21.04 6.50 -8.79
CA LEU A 14 20.81 6.49 -10.25
C LEU A 14 20.34 7.84 -10.80
N ILE A 15 19.62 8.63 -9.99
CA ILE A 15 19.29 10.03 -10.29
C ILE A 15 19.78 10.92 -9.16
N ARG A 16 20.40 12.03 -9.51
CA ARG A 16 20.80 13.07 -8.57
C ARG A 16 20.49 14.45 -9.14
N GLY A 17 19.63 15.20 -8.44
CA GLY A 17 19.22 16.54 -8.86
C GLY A 17 18.60 16.58 -10.25
N GLY A 18 17.72 15.63 -10.57
CA GLY A 18 17.06 15.53 -11.87
C GLY A 18 17.95 15.02 -13.01
N LYS A 19 19.18 14.56 -12.72
CA LYS A 19 20.15 14.10 -13.72
C LYS A 19 20.49 12.64 -13.54
N LEU A 20 20.49 11.91 -14.66
CA LEU A 20 20.89 10.50 -14.69
C LEU A 20 22.36 10.31 -14.39
N GLN A 21 22.67 9.37 -13.52
CA GLN A 21 24.01 8.94 -13.20
C GLN A 21 24.38 7.76 -14.11
N GLN A 22 24.76 8.05 -15.38
CA GLN A 22 24.95 7.05 -16.43
C GLN A 22 25.98 5.97 -16.06
N ASP A 23 27.07 6.32 -15.37
CA ASP A 23 28.09 5.36 -14.94
C ASP A 23 27.54 4.41 -13.87
N ALA A 24 26.74 4.92 -12.94
CA ALA A 24 26.06 4.11 -11.93
C ALA A 24 25.09 3.13 -12.57
N MET A 25 24.31 3.60 -13.56
CA MET A 25 23.40 2.74 -14.32
C MET A 25 24.15 1.63 -15.05
N ARG A 26 25.23 1.96 -15.77
CA ARG A 26 26.05 0.96 -16.47
C ARG A 26 26.65 -0.07 -15.52
N LYS A 27 27.25 0.36 -14.41
CA LYS A 27 27.85 -0.54 -13.40
C LYS A 27 26.81 -1.51 -12.82
N ASN A 28 25.59 -1.07 -12.61
CA ASN A 28 24.51 -1.88 -12.07
C ASN A 28 23.70 -2.61 -13.16
N ARG A 29 24.06 -2.44 -14.44
CA ARG A 29 23.31 -2.99 -15.59
C ARG A 29 21.83 -2.63 -15.52
N PHE A 30 21.54 -1.40 -15.09
CA PHE A 30 20.18 -0.86 -14.94
C PHE A 30 19.85 -0.04 -16.18
N THR A 31 18.84 -0.47 -16.92
CA THR A 31 18.46 0.13 -18.20
C THR A 31 17.56 1.35 -18.00
N ILE A 32 17.45 2.19 -19.06
CA ILE A 32 16.49 3.32 -19.05
C ILE A 32 15.06 2.81 -18.95
N ASP A 33 14.72 1.72 -19.64
CA ASP A 33 13.36 1.16 -19.62
C ASP A 33 12.99 0.71 -18.22
N GLU A 34 13.90 0.01 -17.51
CA GLU A 34 13.70 -0.36 -16.11
C GLU A 34 13.55 0.86 -15.20
N LEU A 35 14.35 1.91 -15.42
CA LEU A 35 14.24 3.13 -14.64
C LEU A 35 12.87 3.79 -14.82
N MET A 36 12.42 3.90 -16.07
CA MET A 36 11.12 4.51 -16.39
C MET A 36 9.95 3.68 -15.86
N GLU A 37 10.08 2.35 -15.84
CA GLU A 37 9.10 1.45 -15.24
C GLU A 37 9.00 1.67 -13.73
N GLU A 38 10.11 1.62 -13.03
CA GLU A 38 10.17 1.80 -11.57
C GLU A 38 9.68 3.21 -11.14
N LEU A 39 9.97 4.25 -11.93
CA LEU A 39 9.45 5.60 -11.66
C LEU A 39 7.92 5.63 -11.80
N ARG A 40 7.36 5.00 -12.85
CA ARG A 40 5.90 4.93 -13.03
C ARG A 40 5.22 4.15 -11.92
N GLU A 41 5.81 3.08 -11.41
CA GLU A 41 5.29 2.32 -10.26
C GLU A 41 5.13 3.21 -9.02
N GLN A 42 5.96 4.26 -8.90
CA GLN A 42 5.89 5.23 -7.80
C GLN A 42 5.15 6.53 -8.19
N GLY A 43 4.42 6.52 -9.31
CA GLY A 43 3.60 7.66 -9.75
C GLY A 43 4.40 8.83 -10.31
N VAL A 44 5.67 8.62 -10.68
CA VAL A 44 6.54 9.65 -11.26
C VAL A 44 6.69 9.38 -12.75
N THR A 45 6.45 10.41 -13.57
CA THR A 45 6.52 10.32 -15.04
C THR A 45 7.68 11.11 -15.64
N ARG A 46 8.30 12.00 -14.86
CA ARG A 46 9.34 12.93 -15.35
C ARG A 46 10.59 12.82 -14.49
N ILE A 47 11.72 12.57 -15.13
CA ILE A 47 13.03 12.42 -14.46
C ILE A 47 13.45 13.72 -13.75
N GLU A 48 13.17 14.87 -14.35
CA GLU A 48 13.47 16.18 -13.78
C GLU A 48 12.75 16.51 -12.48
N ASP A 49 11.61 15.84 -12.21
CA ASP A 49 10.85 16.01 -10.96
C ASP A 49 11.47 15.21 -9.79
N VAL A 50 12.47 14.37 -10.09
CA VAL A 50 13.16 13.53 -9.10
C VAL A 50 14.42 14.21 -8.61
N LYS A 51 14.51 14.43 -7.29
CA LYS A 51 15.75 14.89 -6.66
C LYS A 51 16.77 13.76 -6.54
N TYR A 52 16.33 12.62 -6.01
CA TYR A 52 17.15 11.41 -5.90
C TYR A 52 16.35 10.17 -6.29
N ALA A 53 16.99 9.25 -6.98
CA ALA A 53 16.54 7.86 -7.11
C ALA A 53 17.68 6.93 -6.71
N VAL A 54 17.42 6.05 -5.76
CA VAL A 54 18.40 5.16 -5.16
C VAL A 54 18.02 3.72 -5.42
N LEU A 55 18.91 2.98 -6.07
CA LEU A 55 18.79 1.53 -6.22
C LEU A 55 19.23 0.88 -4.91
N GLU A 56 18.29 0.29 -4.20
CA GLU A 56 18.52 -0.37 -2.93
C GLU A 56 19.17 -1.76 -3.11
N ASN A 57 19.74 -2.29 -2.04
CA ASN A 57 20.30 -3.64 -2.04
C ASN A 57 19.26 -4.73 -2.35
N SER A 58 17.99 -4.47 -2.06
CA SER A 58 16.86 -5.34 -2.42
C SER A 58 16.56 -5.39 -3.92
N GLY A 59 17.14 -4.48 -4.70
CA GLY A 59 16.86 -4.28 -6.11
C GLY A 59 15.68 -3.35 -6.39
N GLN A 60 15.04 -2.80 -5.37
CA GLN A 60 13.99 -1.79 -5.50
C GLN A 60 14.59 -0.41 -5.74
N LEU A 61 13.87 0.45 -6.45
CA LEU A 61 14.22 1.85 -6.61
C LEU A 61 13.43 2.70 -5.60
N THR A 62 14.15 3.43 -4.73
CA THR A 62 13.56 4.43 -3.84
C THR A 62 13.65 5.80 -4.51
N VAL A 63 12.53 6.51 -4.62
CA VAL A 63 12.44 7.78 -5.33
C VAL A 63 12.07 8.91 -4.36
N PHE A 64 12.87 9.98 -4.41
CA PHE A 64 12.64 11.21 -3.64
C PHE A 64 12.42 12.37 -4.63
N PRO A 65 11.15 12.78 -4.88
CA PRO A 65 10.86 13.96 -5.66
C PRO A 65 11.39 15.24 -5.00
N TRP A 66 11.55 16.30 -5.78
CA TRP A 66 11.77 17.61 -5.22
C TRP A 66 10.62 18.00 -4.28
N THR A 67 10.91 18.75 -3.23
CA THR A 67 9.87 19.19 -2.27
C THR A 67 8.72 19.91 -2.98
N ALA A 68 9.03 20.70 -4.02
CA ALA A 68 8.04 21.41 -4.83
C ALA A 68 7.10 20.47 -5.63
N GLN A 69 7.47 19.20 -5.79
CA GLN A 69 6.68 18.18 -6.50
C GLN A 69 5.91 17.26 -5.53
N GLN A 70 6.05 17.48 -4.23
CA GLN A 70 5.33 16.73 -3.20
C GLN A 70 4.02 17.42 -2.86
N PRO A 71 2.94 16.65 -2.58
CA PRO A 71 1.72 17.24 -2.03
C PRO A 71 2.01 17.95 -0.70
N PRO A 72 1.38 19.10 -0.41
CA PRO A 72 1.50 19.73 0.89
C PRO A 72 0.89 18.84 1.96
N THR A 73 1.51 18.78 3.13
CA THR A 73 0.95 18.09 4.29
C THR A 73 -0.12 18.93 4.97
N ALA A 74 -1.02 18.27 5.73
CA ALA A 74 -2.00 18.97 6.55
C ALA A 74 -1.33 19.97 7.53
N GLU A 75 -0.17 19.58 8.10
CA GLU A 75 0.62 20.42 8.98
C GLU A 75 1.15 21.67 8.27
N GLN A 76 1.69 21.52 7.04
CA GLN A 76 2.16 22.67 6.23
C GLN A 76 1.04 23.62 5.85
N LEU A 77 -0.18 23.11 5.70
CA LEU A 77 -1.37 23.93 5.43
C LEU A 77 -2.02 24.49 6.70
N GLY A 78 -1.50 24.17 7.88
CA GLY A 78 -2.08 24.58 9.16
C GLY A 78 -3.44 23.95 9.48
N LEU A 79 -3.76 22.80 8.86
CA LEU A 79 -5.00 22.07 9.10
C LEU A 79 -4.84 21.20 10.34
N GLY A 80 -5.64 21.47 11.38
CA GLY A 80 -5.75 20.64 12.58
C GLY A 80 -6.68 19.45 12.31
N LEU A 81 -6.19 18.44 11.62
CA LEU A 81 -6.96 17.22 11.36
C LEU A 81 -6.81 16.25 12.53
N GLU A 82 -7.91 15.61 12.90
CA GLU A 82 -7.87 14.46 13.81
C GLU A 82 -7.29 13.25 13.09
N ASP A 83 -6.56 12.41 13.83
CA ASP A 83 -6.03 11.16 13.30
C ASP A 83 -7.16 10.15 13.17
N ASP A 84 -7.46 9.75 11.94
CA ASP A 84 -8.48 8.77 11.58
C ASP A 84 -7.88 7.52 10.92
N VAL A 85 -6.56 7.39 10.94
CA VAL A 85 -5.89 6.21 10.38
C VAL A 85 -6.16 5.00 11.27
N THR A 86 -6.81 4.00 10.71
CA THR A 86 -7.13 2.74 11.39
C THR A 86 -6.65 1.55 10.58
N LEU A 87 -6.46 0.41 11.22
CA LEU A 87 -6.10 -0.86 10.57
C LEU A 87 -7.29 -1.83 10.66
N PRO A 88 -8.12 -1.93 9.61
CA PRO A 88 -9.23 -2.85 9.61
C PRO A 88 -8.77 -4.30 9.68
N MET A 89 -9.38 -5.08 10.57
CA MET A 89 -9.17 -6.51 10.69
C MET A 89 -10.25 -7.28 9.93
N VAL A 90 -9.86 -8.25 9.12
CA VAL A 90 -10.80 -9.06 8.35
C VAL A 90 -11.52 -10.04 9.28
N ILE A 91 -12.84 -9.96 9.34
CA ILE A 91 -13.71 -10.84 10.12
C ILE A 91 -14.33 -11.93 9.25
N ILE A 92 -14.75 -11.58 8.04
CA ILE A 92 -15.22 -12.56 7.04
C ILE A 92 -14.40 -12.37 5.77
N ASN A 93 -13.89 -13.50 5.27
CA ASN A 93 -13.18 -13.59 4.00
C ASN A 93 -13.83 -14.66 3.14
N ASP A 94 -14.43 -14.26 2.02
CA ASP A 94 -15.10 -15.14 1.05
C ASP A 94 -16.08 -16.12 1.71
N GLY A 95 -16.94 -15.62 2.59
CA GLY A 95 -17.96 -16.43 3.28
C GLY A 95 -17.47 -17.20 4.50
N ARG A 96 -16.19 -17.10 4.85
CA ARG A 96 -15.59 -17.80 5.99
C ARG A 96 -15.30 -16.83 7.13
N VAL A 97 -15.83 -17.13 8.31
CA VAL A 97 -15.57 -16.35 9.52
C VAL A 97 -14.16 -16.67 10.03
N ILE A 98 -13.37 -15.63 10.28
CA ILE A 98 -12.06 -15.74 10.93
C ILE A 98 -12.23 -15.54 12.43
N HIS A 99 -12.58 -16.61 13.13
CA HIS A 99 -12.93 -16.56 14.58
C HIS A 99 -11.84 -15.94 15.44
N ARG A 100 -10.56 -16.22 15.17
CA ARG A 100 -9.44 -15.61 15.89
C ARG A 100 -9.46 -14.08 15.82
N ASN A 101 -9.82 -13.54 14.66
CA ASN A 101 -9.88 -12.09 14.45
C ASN A 101 -11.12 -11.50 15.13
N LEU A 102 -12.26 -12.20 15.05
CA LEU A 102 -13.48 -11.82 15.77
C LEU A 102 -13.20 -11.68 17.27
N THR A 103 -12.54 -12.69 17.87
CA THR A 103 -12.16 -12.68 19.29
C THR A 103 -11.13 -11.58 19.59
N ALA A 104 -10.12 -11.40 18.72
CA ALA A 104 -9.10 -10.36 18.87
C ALA A 104 -9.69 -8.93 18.88
N CYS A 105 -10.78 -8.73 18.14
CA CYS A 105 -11.54 -7.47 18.15
C CYS A 105 -12.51 -7.35 19.36
N GLY A 106 -12.47 -8.30 20.30
CA GLY A 106 -13.38 -8.32 21.45
C GLY A 106 -14.84 -8.51 21.07
N ARG A 107 -15.11 -9.20 19.96
CA ARG A 107 -16.45 -9.48 19.44
C ARG A 107 -16.77 -10.96 19.50
N ASP A 108 -18.07 -11.27 19.52
CA ASP A 108 -18.59 -12.63 19.61
C ASP A 108 -19.56 -12.95 18.46
N GLU A 109 -20.07 -14.17 18.44
CA GLU A 109 -21.05 -14.64 17.46
C GLU A 109 -22.37 -13.83 17.51
N ASN A 110 -22.74 -13.29 18.66
CA ASN A 110 -23.94 -12.46 18.78
C ASN A 110 -23.76 -11.13 18.06
N TRP A 111 -22.60 -10.52 18.21
CA TRP A 111 -22.22 -9.33 17.47
C TRP A 111 -22.23 -9.60 15.96
N LEU A 112 -21.59 -10.70 15.53
CA LEU A 112 -21.52 -11.08 14.11
C LEU A 112 -22.93 -11.26 13.53
N ARG A 113 -23.81 -11.95 14.23
CA ARG A 113 -25.21 -12.15 13.81
C ARG A 113 -25.95 -10.83 13.63
N LYS A 114 -25.74 -9.87 14.53
CA LYS A 114 -26.30 -8.51 14.40
C LYS A 114 -25.76 -7.78 13.16
N GLN A 115 -24.48 -7.92 12.85
CA GLN A 115 -23.91 -7.31 11.63
C GLN A 115 -24.51 -7.95 10.36
N LEU A 116 -24.58 -9.26 10.31
CA LEU A 116 -25.22 -9.96 9.18
C LEU A 116 -26.66 -9.49 8.96
N SER A 117 -27.43 -9.32 10.04
CA SER A 117 -28.81 -8.81 9.96
C SER A 117 -28.86 -7.38 9.41
N ARG A 118 -27.93 -6.50 9.79
CA ARG A 118 -27.84 -5.14 9.25
C ARG A 118 -27.55 -5.15 7.76
N GLU A 119 -26.71 -6.07 7.31
CA GLU A 119 -26.34 -6.25 5.91
C GLU A 119 -27.40 -7.06 5.13
N LYS A 120 -28.51 -7.43 5.77
CA LYS A 120 -29.58 -8.28 5.18
C LYS A 120 -29.03 -9.61 4.63
N ALA A 121 -28.00 -10.15 5.29
CA ALA A 121 -27.42 -11.44 4.97
C ALA A 121 -27.94 -12.51 5.93
N SER A 122 -28.35 -13.65 5.39
CA SER A 122 -28.86 -14.78 6.18
C SER A 122 -27.74 -15.59 6.80
N SER A 123 -26.55 -15.54 6.21
CA SER A 123 -25.37 -16.27 6.69
C SER A 123 -24.08 -15.59 6.27
N PRO A 124 -22.95 -15.89 6.93
CA PRO A 124 -21.62 -15.41 6.51
C PRO A 124 -21.26 -15.77 5.06
N ARG A 125 -21.84 -16.85 4.52
CA ARG A 125 -21.56 -17.34 3.15
C ARG A 125 -21.97 -16.34 2.07
N GLU A 126 -22.90 -15.40 2.38
CA GLU A 126 -23.32 -14.36 1.47
C GLU A 126 -22.40 -13.14 1.48
N ILE A 127 -21.43 -13.09 2.39
CA ILE A 127 -20.49 -11.99 2.55
C ILE A 127 -19.16 -12.35 1.89
N PHE A 128 -18.72 -11.49 0.98
CA PHE A 128 -17.38 -11.61 0.37
C PHE A 128 -16.29 -11.09 1.32
N LEU A 129 -16.53 -9.91 1.91
CA LEU A 129 -15.61 -9.28 2.85
C LEU A 129 -16.39 -8.59 3.96
N LEU A 130 -15.99 -8.80 5.21
CA LEU A 130 -16.38 -7.96 6.34
C LEU A 130 -15.15 -7.63 7.15
N THR A 131 -14.91 -6.34 7.37
CA THR A 131 -13.82 -5.86 8.21
C THR A 131 -14.37 -5.06 9.40
N LEU A 132 -13.59 -5.01 10.46
CA LEU A 132 -13.84 -4.19 11.63
C LEU A 132 -12.55 -3.49 12.04
N ASP A 133 -12.59 -2.19 12.24
CA ASP A 133 -11.45 -1.44 12.75
C ASP A 133 -11.51 -1.23 14.28
N GLU A 134 -10.46 -0.64 14.82
CA GLU A 134 -10.33 -0.35 16.25
C GLU A 134 -11.28 0.75 16.73
N GLN A 135 -11.83 1.57 15.84
CA GLN A 135 -12.88 2.56 16.15
C GLN A 135 -14.28 1.96 16.10
N GLY A 136 -14.39 0.67 15.74
CA GLY A 136 -15.68 -0.03 15.64
C GLY A 136 -16.38 0.18 14.30
N GLN A 137 -15.70 0.77 13.29
CA GLN A 137 -16.26 0.92 11.96
C GLN A 137 -16.26 -0.42 11.23
N VAL A 138 -17.39 -0.74 10.61
CA VAL A 138 -17.57 -1.97 9.83
C VAL A 138 -17.64 -1.61 8.36
N PHE A 139 -16.84 -2.30 7.55
CA PHE A 139 -16.99 -2.28 6.09
C PHE A 139 -17.40 -3.68 5.63
N CYS A 140 -18.44 -3.76 4.78
CA CYS A 140 -18.98 -5.02 4.32
C CYS A 140 -19.21 -5.00 2.80
N VAL A 141 -18.79 -6.09 2.16
CA VAL A 141 -19.08 -6.36 0.75
C VAL A 141 -19.79 -7.70 0.65
N ARG A 142 -20.99 -7.69 0.08
CA ARG A 142 -21.74 -8.92 -0.20
C ARG A 142 -21.18 -9.61 -1.45
N LYS A 143 -21.35 -10.92 -1.52
CA LYS A 143 -21.09 -11.65 -2.76
C LYS A 143 -22.05 -11.22 -3.86
N GLU A 144 -21.51 -11.10 -5.06
CA GLU A 144 -22.33 -10.95 -6.26
C GLU A 144 -23.17 -12.22 -6.45
N ARG A 145 -24.39 -12.05 -6.87
CA ARG A 145 -25.22 -13.19 -7.27
C ARG A 145 -24.68 -13.66 -8.62
N GLU A 146 -24.30 -14.92 -8.70
CA GLU A 146 -24.05 -15.55 -10.00
C GLU A 146 -25.34 -15.41 -10.84
N SER A 147 -25.18 -14.81 -12.00
CA SER A 147 -26.27 -14.58 -12.97
C SER A 147 -26.59 -15.89 -13.70
#